data_d9ab66faa4fe8d877bb52cfaa47e3548
#
_entry.id   d9ab66faa4fe8d877bb52cfaa47e3548
#
_cell.length_a   1.000
_cell.length_b   1.000
_cell.length_c   1.000
_cell.angle_alpha   90.00
_cell.angle_beta   90.00
_cell.angle_gamma   90.00
#
_symmetry.space_group_name_H-M   'P 1'
#
loop_
_entity.id
_entity.type
_entity.pdbx_description
1 polymer ?
#
loop_
_entity_poly.entity_id
_entity_poly.type
_entity_poly.pdbx_seq_one_letter_code
_entity_poly.pdbx_strand_id
1 'polypeptide(L)'
;ELVKPLPDNSEYYVSIESLGSQPKEDYELLELHIEKSLDKNIIEDAVMAKTEKELQQIWKIREDVAILASKAKFDQHFDISIPISLIGKIINSIILELESISEVKTIFPFGHIADGNIHFIIGRDIDDPVIIDKINSIVYSPLKKHKGSLSAEHGIGLHKKEYLQTSRSKEEIKLMEQIKIM
;
A
#
# COMPACT_ATOMS: atom_id res chain seq x y z
N GLU A 1 9.55 11.51 16.33
CA GLU A 1 9.67 12.36 15.16
C GLU A 1 10.40 11.58 14.07
N LEU A 2 9.89 11.57 12.83
CA LEU A 2 10.56 10.92 11.70
C LEU A 2 11.72 11.80 11.26
N VAL A 3 12.91 11.21 11.19
CA VAL A 3 14.10 11.89 10.66
C VAL A 3 14.20 11.55 9.18
N LYS A 4 14.22 12.58 8.33
CA LYS A 4 14.42 12.41 6.89
C LYS A 4 15.90 12.18 6.62
N PRO A 5 16.29 11.06 6.02
CA PRO A 5 17.68 10.77 5.72
C PRO A 5 18.21 11.55 4.51
N LEU A 6 17.32 11.98 3.61
CA LEU A 6 17.62 12.75 2.39
C LEU A 6 16.71 13.99 2.30
N PRO A 7 17.11 15.05 1.56
CA PRO A 7 16.27 16.21 1.31
C PRO A 7 15.02 15.84 0.48
N ASP A 8 13.94 16.66 0.60
CA ASP A 8 12.68 16.48 -0.14
C ASP A 8 12.73 17.15 -1.51
N ASN A 9 13.61 16.72 -2.38
CA ASN A 9 13.80 17.32 -3.71
C ASN A 9 13.74 16.30 -4.86
N SER A 10 13.61 15.02 -4.57
CA SER A 10 13.51 13.96 -5.58
C SER A 10 12.07 13.47 -5.72
N GLU A 11 11.69 13.05 -6.93
CA GLU A 11 10.35 12.56 -7.24
C GLU A 11 10.09 11.18 -6.60
N TYR A 12 11.14 10.35 -6.47
CA TYR A 12 11.07 8.99 -5.92
C TYR A 12 12.18 8.75 -4.90
N TYR A 13 11.86 7.97 -3.88
CA TYR A 13 12.80 7.49 -2.87
C TYR A 13 12.73 5.97 -2.82
N VAL A 14 13.88 5.32 -2.81
CA VAL A 14 14.01 3.87 -2.77
C VAL A 14 14.83 3.48 -1.54
N SER A 15 14.28 2.61 -0.70
CA SER A 15 15.03 1.96 0.38
C SER A 15 15.44 0.57 -0.09
N ILE A 16 16.71 0.24 0.06
CA ILE A 16 17.29 -1.05 -0.32
C ILE A 16 17.97 -1.64 0.89
N GLU A 17 17.72 -2.92 1.16
CA GLU A 17 18.41 -3.71 2.16
C GLU A 17 19.13 -4.86 1.48
N SER A 18 20.41 -5.03 1.79
CA SER A 18 21.19 -6.18 1.36
C SER A 18 21.26 -7.19 2.50
N LEU A 19 20.83 -8.41 2.25
CA LEU A 19 20.87 -9.52 3.20
C LEU A 19 21.86 -10.57 2.72
N GLY A 20 22.88 -10.85 3.52
CA GLY A 20 23.89 -11.85 3.18
C GLY A 20 24.51 -12.47 4.43
N SER A 21 25.44 -13.40 4.19
CA SER A 21 26.15 -14.11 5.26
C SER A 21 27.53 -13.52 5.59
N GLN A 22 27.97 -12.52 4.84
CA GLN A 22 29.28 -11.88 4.96
C GLN A 22 29.10 -10.35 5.06
N PRO A 23 28.76 -9.82 6.25
CA PRO A 23 28.32 -8.43 6.41
C PRO A 23 29.27 -7.38 5.86
N LYS A 24 30.59 -7.63 5.91
CA LYS A 24 31.57 -6.68 5.41
C LYS A 24 31.59 -6.65 3.88
N GLU A 25 31.65 -7.82 3.25
CA GLU A 25 31.64 -7.96 1.80
C GLU A 25 30.29 -7.51 1.21
N ASP A 26 29.20 -7.83 1.88
CA ASP A 26 27.84 -7.39 1.49
C ASP A 26 27.71 -5.87 1.53
N TYR A 27 28.26 -5.22 2.55
CA TYR A 27 28.30 -3.78 2.68
C TYR A 27 29.15 -3.11 1.56
N GLU A 28 30.37 -3.60 1.35
CA GLU A 28 31.28 -3.11 0.29
C GLU A 28 30.67 -3.26 -1.09
N LEU A 29 29.96 -4.35 -1.34
CA LEU A 29 29.28 -4.61 -2.60
C LEU A 29 28.10 -3.63 -2.82
N LEU A 30 27.30 -3.37 -1.79
CA LEU A 30 26.21 -2.42 -1.85
C LEU A 30 26.72 -1.01 -2.11
N GLU A 31 27.76 -0.58 -1.38
CA GLU A 31 28.42 0.72 -1.54
C GLU A 31 28.93 0.90 -3.01
N LEU A 32 29.62 -0.09 -3.55
CA LEU A 32 30.09 -0.08 -4.93
C LEU A 32 28.94 0.04 -5.96
N HIS A 33 27.80 -0.60 -5.70
CA HIS A 33 26.63 -0.47 -6.58
C HIS A 33 25.99 0.91 -6.52
N ILE A 34 25.93 1.51 -5.35
CA ILE A 34 25.44 2.87 -5.15
C ILE A 34 26.34 3.88 -5.87
N GLU A 35 27.67 3.80 -5.66
CA GLU A 35 28.65 4.65 -6.34
C GLU A 35 28.50 4.59 -7.87
N LYS A 36 28.45 3.37 -8.43
CA LYS A 36 28.24 3.17 -9.87
C LYS A 36 26.91 3.73 -10.38
N SER A 37 25.89 3.76 -9.55
CA SER A 37 24.58 4.30 -9.91
C SER A 37 24.60 5.83 -9.91
N LEU A 38 25.31 6.44 -8.98
CA LEU A 38 25.59 7.88 -8.95
C LEU A 38 26.42 8.32 -10.17
N ASP A 39 27.52 7.62 -10.45
CA ASP A 39 28.39 7.90 -11.60
C ASP A 39 27.64 7.84 -12.95
N LYS A 40 26.65 6.95 -13.05
CA LYS A 40 25.81 6.79 -14.25
C LYS A 40 24.59 7.72 -14.27
N ASN A 41 24.40 8.56 -13.27
CA ASN A 41 23.22 9.41 -13.08
C ASN A 41 21.89 8.62 -13.09
N ILE A 42 21.92 7.38 -12.56
CA ILE A 42 20.70 6.56 -12.36
C ILE A 42 19.97 7.02 -11.10
N ILE A 43 20.74 7.46 -10.10
CA ILE A 43 20.24 8.08 -8.87
C ILE A 43 20.90 9.44 -8.68
N GLU A 44 20.24 10.36 -7.98
CA GLU A 44 20.70 11.73 -7.74
C GLU A 44 21.51 11.83 -6.46
N ASP A 45 21.10 11.10 -5.42
CA ASP A 45 21.71 11.11 -4.10
C ASP A 45 21.47 9.77 -3.40
N ALA A 46 22.26 9.45 -2.39
CA ALA A 46 22.11 8.24 -1.59
C ALA A 46 22.67 8.42 -0.18
N VAL A 47 22.06 7.74 0.77
CA VAL A 47 22.59 7.62 2.15
C VAL A 47 22.62 6.15 2.54
N MET A 48 23.69 5.73 3.20
CA MET A 48 23.81 4.39 3.78
C MET A 48 23.79 4.48 5.29
N ALA A 49 22.96 3.65 5.94
CA ALA A 49 22.98 3.51 7.39
C ALA A 49 24.32 2.90 7.84
N LYS A 50 24.99 3.55 8.78
CA LYS A 50 26.26 3.11 9.38
C LYS A 50 26.08 2.55 10.79
N THR A 51 24.92 2.79 11.38
CA THR A 51 24.59 2.37 12.73
C THR A 51 23.20 1.74 12.77
N GLU A 52 22.98 0.86 13.72
CA GLU A 52 21.65 0.26 13.97
C GLU A 52 20.57 1.33 14.18
N LYS A 53 20.90 2.43 14.83
CA LYS A 53 19.97 3.55 15.04
C LYS A 53 19.54 4.20 13.71
N GLU A 54 20.47 4.41 12.79
CA GLU A 54 20.18 4.97 11.46
C GLU A 54 19.33 3.99 10.64
N LEU A 55 19.66 2.70 10.68
CA LEU A 55 18.86 1.65 10.04
C LEU A 55 17.42 1.66 10.55
N GLN A 56 17.22 1.69 11.86
CA GLN A 56 15.89 1.76 12.46
C GLN A 56 15.15 3.05 12.09
N GLN A 57 15.82 4.17 11.90
CA GLN A 57 15.22 5.42 11.44
C GLN A 57 14.72 5.31 9.99
N ILE A 58 15.46 4.66 9.11
CA ILE A 58 15.03 4.40 7.73
C ILE A 58 13.81 3.47 7.71
N TRP A 59 13.88 2.34 8.44
CA TRP A 59 12.76 1.40 8.56
C TRP A 59 11.49 2.03 9.12
N LYS A 60 11.64 2.94 10.09
CA LYS A 60 10.50 3.65 10.68
C LYS A 60 9.69 4.43 9.64
N ILE A 61 10.32 4.97 8.59
CA ILE A 61 9.61 5.64 7.49
C ILE A 61 8.66 4.66 6.80
N ARG A 62 9.06 3.42 6.63
CA ARG A 62 8.27 2.34 6.01
C ARG A 62 7.18 1.80 6.94
N GLU A 63 7.45 1.70 8.24
CA GLU A 63 6.60 0.99 9.20
C GLU A 63 5.55 1.89 9.86
N ASP A 64 5.79 3.21 9.95
CA ASP A 64 4.91 4.15 10.67
C ASP A 64 3.69 4.58 9.84
N VAL A 65 3.01 3.57 9.25
CA VAL A 65 1.83 3.77 8.39
C VAL A 65 0.66 4.36 9.19
N ALA A 66 0.59 4.11 10.49
CA ALA A 66 -0.46 4.65 11.37
C ALA A 66 -0.54 6.19 11.35
N ILE A 67 0.56 6.86 11.05
CA ILE A 67 0.59 8.32 10.92
C ILE A 67 -0.28 8.83 9.76
N LEU A 68 -0.51 8.03 8.74
CA LEU A 68 -1.34 8.38 7.59
C LEU A 68 -2.82 8.45 7.98
N ALA A 69 -3.28 7.51 8.82
CA ALA A 69 -4.65 7.50 9.34
C ALA A 69 -4.98 8.76 10.16
N SER A 70 -3.99 9.33 10.87
CA SER A 70 -4.17 10.53 11.68
C SER A 70 -4.35 11.84 10.87
N LYS A 71 -4.22 11.78 9.54
CA LYS A 71 -4.30 12.98 8.67
C LYS A 71 -5.72 13.44 8.35
N ALA A 72 -6.74 12.66 8.69
CA ALA A 72 -8.14 13.01 8.48
C ALA A 72 -8.96 12.76 9.74
N LYS A 73 -10.18 13.34 9.78
CA LYS A 73 -11.10 13.17 10.92
C LYS A 73 -11.68 11.76 10.99
N PHE A 74 -11.98 11.20 9.83
CA PHE A 74 -12.45 9.82 9.66
C PHE A 74 -11.65 9.17 8.54
N ASP A 75 -11.42 7.88 8.63
CA ASP A 75 -10.69 7.10 7.63
C ASP A 75 -11.40 5.81 7.27
N GLN A 76 -11.09 5.29 6.08
CA GLN A 76 -11.45 3.96 5.62
C GLN A 76 -10.21 3.24 5.13
N HIS A 77 -10.06 2.00 5.56
CA HIS A 77 -8.91 1.16 5.23
C HIS A 77 -9.34 0.06 4.26
N PHE A 78 -8.56 -0.09 3.22
CA PHE A 78 -8.75 -1.14 2.23
C PHE A 78 -7.48 -1.99 2.14
N ASP A 79 -7.69 -3.24 1.80
CA ASP A 79 -6.66 -4.26 1.67
C ASP A 79 -7.11 -5.18 0.53
N ILE A 80 -6.81 -4.79 -0.70
CA ILE A 80 -7.23 -5.50 -1.91
C ILE A 80 -6.05 -6.14 -2.60
N SER A 81 -6.29 -7.14 -3.44
CA SER A 81 -5.28 -7.57 -4.40
C SER A 81 -5.78 -7.51 -5.83
N ILE A 82 -4.87 -7.18 -6.73
CA ILE A 82 -5.12 -7.07 -8.16
C ILE A 82 -3.93 -7.64 -8.95
N PRO A 83 -4.12 -8.10 -10.19
CA PRO A 83 -3.00 -8.57 -11.01
C PRO A 83 -1.92 -7.51 -11.14
N ILE A 84 -0.66 -7.88 -10.90
CA ILE A 84 0.50 -6.97 -10.86
C ILE A 84 0.58 -6.07 -12.09
N SER A 85 0.34 -6.62 -13.28
CA SER A 85 0.38 -5.87 -14.54
C SER A 85 -0.68 -4.77 -14.66
N LEU A 86 -1.69 -4.75 -13.78
CA LEU A 86 -2.78 -3.79 -13.79
C LEU A 86 -2.72 -2.80 -12.63
N ILE A 87 -1.78 -2.96 -11.70
CA ILE A 87 -1.67 -2.14 -10.48
C ILE A 87 -1.73 -0.64 -10.81
N GLY A 88 -0.80 -0.13 -11.60
CA GLY A 88 -0.71 1.29 -11.89
C GLY A 88 -2.00 1.84 -12.55
N LYS A 89 -2.56 1.08 -13.50
CA LYS A 89 -3.79 1.49 -14.20
C LYS A 89 -4.99 1.55 -13.26
N ILE A 90 -5.17 0.54 -12.42
CA ILE A 90 -6.34 0.44 -11.52
C ILE A 90 -6.22 1.46 -10.39
N ILE A 91 -5.03 1.59 -9.77
CA ILE A 91 -4.80 2.58 -8.72
C ILE A 91 -5.09 3.99 -9.22
N ASN A 92 -4.55 4.38 -10.38
CA ASN A 92 -4.80 5.69 -10.96
C ASN A 92 -6.28 5.95 -11.24
N SER A 93 -7.02 4.94 -11.74
CA SER A 93 -8.46 5.06 -11.95
C SER A 93 -9.21 5.28 -10.63
N ILE A 94 -8.88 4.50 -9.59
CA ILE A 94 -9.49 4.64 -8.26
C ILE A 94 -9.20 6.03 -7.67
N ILE A 95 -7.96 6.51 -7.74
CA ILE A 95 -7.57 7.83 -7.23
C ILE A 95 -8.38 8.93 -7.93
N LEU A 96 -8.45 8.93 -9.26
CA LEU A 96 -9.20 9.93 -10.03
C LEU A 96 -10.69 9.95 -9.66
N GLU A 97 -11.30 8.79 -9.45
CA GLU A 97 -12.70 8.71 -9.04
C GLU A 97 -12.89 9.21 -7.59
N LEU A 98 -11.99 8.87 -6.67
CA LEU A 98 -12.03 9.32 -5.28
C LEU A 98 -11.82 10.83 -5.16
N GLU A 99 -10.92 11.41 -5.94
CA GLU A 99 -10.68 12.87 -5.98
C GLU A 99 -11.90 13.68 -6.42
N SER A 100 -12.84 13.05 -7.13
CA SER A 100 -14.11 13.67 -7.51
C SER A 100 -15.10 13.82 -6.34
N ILE A 101 -14.82 13.20 -5.19
CA ILE A 101 -15.66 13.27 -3.99
C ILE A 101 -15.15 14.39 -3.09
N SER A 102 -15.95 15.46 -2.92
CA SER A 102 -15.55 16.65 -2.16
C SER A 102 -15.23 16.37 -0.68
N GLU A 103 -15.81 15.32 -0.11
CA GLU A 103 -15.65 14.88 1.27
C GLU A 103 -14.36 14.09 1.50
N VAL A 104 -13.74 13.55 0.44
CA VAL A 104 -12.44 12.89 0.49
C VAL A 104 -11.35 13.95 0.58
N LYS A 105 -10.46 13.82 1.56
CA LYS A 105 -9.39 14.79 1.86
C LYS A 105 -7.99 14.23 1.62
N THR A 106 -7.81 12.95 1.88
CA THR A 106 -6.52 12.29 1.67
C THR A 106 -6.72 10.91 1.07
N ILE A 107 -5.81 10.53 0.19
CA ILE A 107 -5.79 9.21 -0.43
C ILE A 107 -4.33 8.72 -0.38
N PHE A 108 -4.08 7.67 0.39
CA PHE A 108 -2.76 7.07 0.52
C PHE A 108 -2.78 5.64 0.00
N PRO A 109 -2.39 5.40 -1.27
CA PRO A 109 -2.15 4.07 -1.79
C PRO A 109 -0.73 3.61 -1.42
N PHE A 110 -0.60 2.39 -0.94
CA PHE A 110 0.67 1.72 -0.66
C PHE A 110 0.46 0.21 -0.70
N GLY A 111 1.50 -0.58 -0.58
CA GLY A 111 1.34 -2.04 -0.54
C GLY A 111 2.55 -2.82 -1.03
N HIS A 112 2.31 -4.07 -1.43
CA HIS A 112 3.32 -5.04 -1.81
C HIS A 112 3.17 -5.36 -3.31
N ILE A 113 3.98 -4.74 -4.13
CA ILE A 113 3.86 -4.86 -5.59
C ILE A 113 4.09 -6.30 -6.08
N ALA A 114 4.92 -7.08 -5.37
CA ALA A 114 5.32 -8.42 -5.79
C ALA A 114 4.18 -9.45 -5.75
N ASP A 115 3.18 -9.26 -4.89
CA ASP A 115 2.00 -10.14 -4.75
C ASP A 115 0.68 -9.46 -5.15
N GLY A 116 0.76 -8.20 -5.57
CA GLY A 116 -0.39 -7.44 -6.03
C GLY A 116 -1.28 -6.91 -4.89
N ASN A 117 -0.81 -6.95 -3.64
CA ASN A 117 -1.53 -6.43 -2.49
C ASN A 117 -1.41 -4.90 -2.44
N ILE A 118 -2.56 -4.24 -2.39
CA ILE A 118 -2.67 -2.79 -2.34
C ILE A 118 -3.56 -2.39 -1.17
N HIS A 119 -2.99 -1.57 -0.32
CA HIS A 119 -3.70 -0.89 0.75
C HIS A 119 -4.10 0.51 0.32
N PHE A 120 -5.27 0.97 0.78
CA PHE A 120 -5.64 2.38 0.75
C PHE A 120 -6.03 2.83 2.15
N ILE A 121 -5.54 4.00 2.53
CA ILE A 121 -6.10 4.78 3.64
C ILE A 121 -6.74 6.02 3.02
N ILE A 122 -8.06 6.10 3.10
CA ILE A 122 -8.85 7.18 2.51
C ILE A 122 -9.45 8.01 3.63
N GLY A 123 -8.96 9.22 3.76
CA GLY A 123 -9.42 10.16 4.77
C GLY A 123 -10.57 11.03 4.29
N ARG A 124 -11.55 11.27 5.15
CA ARG A 124 -12.74 12.09 4.90
C ARG A 124 -13.06 13.02 6.08
N ASP A 125 -13.81 14.07 5.82
CA ASP A 125 -14.18 15.06 6.84
C ASP A 125 -15.54 14.81 7.49
N ILE A 126 -16.38 13.95 6.92
CA ILE A 126 -17.70 13.57 7.46
C ILE A 126 -17.83 12.05 7.63
N ASP A 127 -18.73 11.66 8.53
CA ASP A 127 -19.09 10.26 8.76
C ASP A 127 -20.51 10.02 8.22
N ASP A 128 -20.60 9.91 6.88
CA ASP A 128 -21.85 9.72 6.16
C ASP A 128 -21.85 8.32 5.50
N PRO A 129 -22.81 7.45 5.81
CA PRO A 129 -22.94 6.12 5.20
C PRO A 129 -22.98 6.15 3.66
N VAL A 130 -23.59 7.15 3.05
CA VAL A 130 -23.66 7.28 1.59
C VAL A 130 -22.28 7.49 0.98
N ILE A 131 -21.46 8.33 1.63
CA ILE A 131 -20.08 8.58 1.20
C ILE A 131 -19.22 7.35 1.43
N ILE A 132 -19.39 6.67 2.57
CA ILE A 132 -18.70 5.41 2.88
C ILE A 132 -18.97 4.37 1.80
N ASP A 133 -20.25 4.15 1.43
CA ASP A 133 -20.63 3.18 0.41
C ASP A 133 -20.16 3.57 -0.98
N LYS A 134 -20.14 4.86 -1.30
CA LYS A 134 -19.60 5.35 -2.57
C LYS A 134 -18.10 5.06 -2.67
N ILE A 135 -17.33 5.32 -1.62
CA ILE A 135 -15.89 5.00 -1.54
C ILE A 135 -15.68 3.48 -1.67
N ASN A 136 -16.43 2.66 -0.92
CA ASN A 136 -16.38 1.21 -1.03
C ASN A 136 -16.64 0.75 -2.47
N SER A 137 -17.64 1.29 -3.11
CA SER A 137 -18.01 0.93 -4.49
C SER A 137 -16.90 1.26 -5.49
N ILE A 138 -16.24 2.42 -5.36
CA ILE A 138 -15.13 2.82 -6.21
C ILE A 138 -13.95 1.85 -6.06
N VAL A 139 -13.56 1.53 -4.82
CA VAL A 139 -12.40 0.68 -4.55
C VAL A 139 -12.67 -0.79 -4.93
N TYR A 140 -13.87 -1.29 -4.70
CA TYR A 140 -14.18 -2.71 -4.92
C TYR A 140 -14.70 -3.04 -6.33
N SER A 141 -15.29 -2.09 -7.08
CA SER A 141 -15.88 -2.37 -8.40
C SER A 141 -14.87 -2.95 -9.41
N PRO A 142 -13.59 -2.54 -9.46
CA PRO A 142 -12.64 -3.12 -10.41
C PRO A 142 -12.32 -4.59 -10.13
N LEU A 143 -12.48 -5.07 -8.89
CA LEU A 143 -12.04 -6.40 -8.48
C LEU A 143 -12.72 -7.52 -9.26
N LYS A 144 -14.03 -7.43 -9.45
CA LYS A 144 -14.79 -8.43 -10.20
C LYS A 144 -14.30 -8.60 -11.64
N LYS A 145 -14.08 -7.47 -12.32
CA LYS A 145 -13.63 -7.45 -13.72
C LYS A 145 -12.21 -8.00 -13.87
N HIS A 146 -11.36 -7.71 -12.90
CA HIS A 146 -9.94 -8.01 -12.98
C HIS A 146 -9.51 -9.22 -12.13
N LYS A 147 -10.48 -9.99 -11.60
CA LYS A 147 -10.25 -11.16 -10.74
C LYS A 147 -9.39 -10.84 -9.52
N GLY A 148 -9.61 -9.66 -8.95
CA GLY A 148 -8.95 -9.23 -7.72
C GLY A 148 -9.57 -9.85 -6.48
N SER A 149 -8.91 -9.67 -5.34
CA SER A 149 -9.42 -10.07 -4.03
C SER A 149 -9.88 -8.85 -3.23
N LEU A 150 -11.01 -9.02 -2.54
CA LEU A 150 -11.57 -8.03 -1.61
C LEU A 150 -10.72 -7.86 -0.34
N SER A 151 -9.97 -8.88 0.03
CA SER A 151 -9.01 -8.83 1.13
C SER A 151 -7.83 -9.72 0.80
N ALA A 152 -6.63 -9.15 0.82
CA ALA A 152 -5.39 -9.86 0.59
C ALA A 152 -4.86 -10.49 1.90
N GLU A 153 -4.82 -9.72 2.98
CA GLU A 153 -4.20 -10.09 4.27
C GLU A 153 -5.17 -10.00 5.45
N HIS A 154 -5.97 -8.92 5.54
CA HIS A 154 -6.71 -8.57 6.75
C HIS A 154 -7.96 -9.44 7.02
N GLY A 155 -8.39 -10.22 6.03
CA GLY A 155 -9.64 -10.98 6.10
C GLY A 155 -10.90 -10.14 5.85
N ILE A 156 -12.03 -10.82 5.76
CA ILE A 156 -13.33 -10.22 5.38
C ILE A 156 -13.99 -9.51 6.57
N GLY A 157 -13.95 -10.12 7.75
CA GLY A 157 -14.62 -9.61 8.93
C GLY A 157 -16.11 -9.33 8.70
N LEU A 158 -16.64 -8.34 9.40
CA LEU A 158 -18.04 -7.89 9.27
C LEU A 158 -18.20 -6.84 8.17
N HIS A 159 -17.24 -5.93 8.06
CA HIS A 159 -17.32 -4.74 7.19
C HIS A 159 -17.24 -5.05 5.70
N LYS A 160 -16.51 -6.10 5.30
CA LYS A 160 -16.32 -6.47 3.89
C LYS A 160 -17.34 -7.53 3.41
N LYS A 161 -18.17 -8.07 4.30
CA LYS A 161 -19.06 -9.20 4.01
C LYS A 161 -20.03 -8.91 2.86
N GLU A 162 -20.61 -7.73 2.81
CA GLU A 162 -21.59 -7.32 1.79
C GLU A 162 -20.95 -7.23 0.39
N TYR A 163 -19.63 -6.99 0.32
CA TYR A 163 -18.86 -6.88 -0.91
C TYR A 163 -18.24 -8.22 -1.37
N LEU A 164 -18.43 -9.32 -0.63
CA LEU A 164 -17.77 -10.60 -0.91
C LEU A 164 -18.05 -11.13 -2.34
N GLN A 165 -19.24 -10.83 -2.87
CA GLN A 165 -19.63 -11.16 -4.24
C GLN A 165 -18.80 -10.44 -5.34
N THR A 166 -17.98 -9.45 -4.98
CA THR A 166 -17.07 -8.79 -5.93
C THR A 166 -15.83 -9.63 -6.22
N SER A 167 -15.48 -10.56 -5.34
CA SER A 167 -14.29 -11.40 -5.45
C SER A 167 -14.56 -12.91 -5.35
N ARG A 168 -15.80 -13.32 -5.07
CA ARG A 168 -16.19 -14.73 -4.95
C ARG A 168 -17.48 -15.01 -5.72
N SER A 169 -17.58 -16.22 -6.25
CA SER A 169 -18.83 -16.70 -6.89
C SER A 169 -19.91 -17.01 -5.85
N LYS A 170 -21.15 -17.12 -6.31
CA LYS A 170 -22.27 -17.50 -5.43
C LYS A 170 -22.09 -18.89 -4.84
N GLU A 171 -21.52 -19.81 -5.61
CA GLU A 171 -21.24 -21.19 -5.21
C GLU A 171 -20.17 -21.22 -4.10
N GLU A 172 -19.08 -20.43 -4.25
CA GLU A 172 -18.05 -20.32 -3.21
C GLU A 172 -18.64 -19.74 -1.92
N ILE A 173 -19.44 -18.68 -2.00
CA ILE A 173 -20.08 -18.06 -0.83
C ILE A 173 -21.00 -19.09 -0.14
N LYS A 174 -21.81 -19.84 -0.89
CA LYS A 174 -22.67 -20.88 -0.35
C LYS A 174 -21.88 -21.98 0.36
N LEU A 175 -20.74 -22.38 -0.21
CA LEU A 175 -19.85 -23.36 0.43
C LEU A 175 -19.27 -22.82 1.74
N MET A 176 -18.82 -21.56 1.76
CA MET A 176 -18.33 -20.90 2.98
C MET A 176 -19.41 -20.86 4.08
N GLU A 177 -20.66 -20.58 3.72
CA GLU A 177 -21.80 -20.63 4.65
C GLU A 177 -22.04 -22.03 5.22
N GLN A 178 -21.96 -23.06 4.38
CA GLN A 178 -22.10 -24.44 4.81
C GLN A 178 -21.01 -24.87 5.80
N ILE A 179 -19.75 -24.54 5.50
CA ILE A 179 -18.62 -24.83 6.39
C ILE A 179 -18.77 -24.13 7.75
N LYS A 180 -19.34 -22.92 7.76
CA LYS A 180 -19.54 -22.16 9.00
C LYS A 180 -20.62 -22.74 9.91
N ILE A 181 -21.56 -23.50 9.37
CA ILE A 181 -22.67 -24.13 10.12
C ILE A 181 -22.27 -25.51 10.65
N MET A 182 -21.24 -26.13 10.08
CA MET A 182 -20.68 -27.42 10.57
C MET A 182 -19.91 -27.24 11.88
#